data_53aeac69f568491af59fc1efa66dfad4
#
_entry.id   53aeac69f568491af59fc1efa66dfad4
#
_cell.length_a   1.000
_cell.length_b   1.000
_cell.length_c   1.000
_cell.angle_alpha   90.00
_cell.angle_beta   90.00
_cell.angle_gamma   90.00
#
_symmetry.space_group_name_H-M   'P 1'
#
loop_
_entity.id
_entity.type
_entity.pdbx_description
1 polymer ?
#
loop_
_entity_poly.entity_id
_entity_poly.type
_entity_poly.pdbx_seq_one_letter_code
_entity_poly.pdbx_strand_id
1 'polypeptide(L)'
;MTEQQKFFKTADNTELFYRYRPAKDGRNDKAIVLFHRGHEHSGRMMFVADELGFDDFAYFAWDARGHGNSPGERGDSPSFGTSVSDIQAFMQHIEQEYQIPQENICVIAQSVGAVLVSTWLHDYAPKIRCAVLASPAFKVKLYVPFARQGLALWSKVKGNFFVNSYVKAHYLTHNKDRQESFNQDPLITRSISARILLGLYEAAERVVADAQAITTPIQLFISGADWVVHHKPQHDFYNHLASHIKERHVMSGFYHDTLGEQNNHLVFEPMRRFIRERFEAPLQTIDCTQAHIAGPSRVE
;
A
#
# COMPACT_ATOMS: atom_id res chain seq x y z
N MET A 1 -18.89 -14.12 -9.66
CA MET A 1 -19.72 -13.54 -8.55
C MET A 1 -19.63 -12.04 -8.62
N THR A 2 -20.70 -11.33 -8.21
CA THR A 2 -20.81 -9.87 -8.35
C THR A 2 -20.05 -9.18 -7.21
N GLU A 3 -19.29 -8.12 -7.55
CA GLU A 3 -18.65 -7.23 -6.59
C GLU A 3 -19.72 -6.57 -5.69
N GLN A 4 -19.44 -6.51 -4.40
CA GLN A 4 -20.29 -5.91 -3.38
C GLN A 4 -19.65 -4.64 -2.83
N GLN A 5 -20.47 -3.66 -2.52
CA GLN A 5 -20.07 -2.40 -1.87
C GLN A 5 -20.53 -2.41 -0.43
N LYS A 6 -19.63 -2.17 0.50
CA LYS A 6 -19.88 -2.28 1.94
C LYS A 6 -19.15 -1.20 2.71
N PHE A 7 -19.42 -1.14 4.02
CA PHE A 7 -18.75 -0.25 4.95
C PHE A 7 -18.24 -1.04 6.16
N PHE A 8 -17.16 -0.57 6.75
CA PHE A 8 -16.66 -1.05 8.04
C PHE A 8 -16.43 0.13 8.98
N LYS A 9 -16.47 -0.15 10.28
CA LYS A 9 -16.25 0.87 11.31
C LYS A 9 -14.81 0.87 11.80
N THR A 10 -14.22 2.06 11.84
CA THR A 10 -12.92 2.30 12.43
C THR A 10 -13.00 2.49 13.95
N ALA A 11 -11.86 2.59 14.63
CA ALA A 11 -11.81 2.76 16.09
C ALA A 11 -12.53 4.02 16.61
N ASP A 12 -12.64 5.07 15.79
CA ASP A 12 -13.39 6.30 16.12
C ASP A 12 -14.83 6.29 15.59
N ASN A 13 -15.36 5.10 15.23
CA ASN A 13 -16.69 4.87 14.66
C ASN A 13 -16.95 5.55 13.30
N THR A 14 -15.94 5.96 12.57
CA THR A 14 -16.11 6.41 11.18
C THR A 14 -16.37 5.20 10.28
N GLU A 15 -17.39 5.28 9.44
CA GLU A 15 -17.70 4.22 8.47
C GLU A 15 -16.93 4.45 7.18
N LEU A 16 -15.96 3.57 6.88
CA LEU A 16 -15.18 3.63 5.65
C LEU A 16 -15.70 2.62 4.63
N PHE A 17 -15.71 3.03 3.38
CA PHE A 17 -16.19 2.24 2.26
C PHE A 17 -15.15 1.21 1.81
N TYR A 18 -15.62 0.03 1.38
CA TYR A 18 -14.81 -0.94 0.69
C TYR A 18 -15.60 -1.75 -0.34
N ARG A 19 -14.88 -2.32 -1.30
CA ARG A 19 -15.38 -3.27 -2.28
C ARG A 19 -14.96 -4.68 -1.87
N TYR A 20 -15.87 -5.62 -2.05
CA TYR A 20 -15.66 -7.02 -1.77
C TYR A 20 -16.05 -7.88 -2.96
N ARG A 21 -15.18 -8.78 -3.38
CA ARG A 21 -15.44 -9.80 -4.37
C ARG A 21 -15.14 -11.16 -3.74
N PRO A 22 -16.16 -12.03 -3.51
CA PRO A 22 -15.93 -13.35 -2.94
C PRO A 22 -15.12 -14.23 -3.89
N ALA A 23 -14.47 -15.25 -3.33
CA ALA A 23 -13.82 -16.29 -4.11
C ALA A 23 -14.83 -17.03 -5.00
N LYS A 24 -14.43 -17.37 -6.25
CA LYS A 24 -15.34 -18.01 -7.20
C LYS A 24 -15.65 -19.45 -6.83
N ASP A 25 -14.76 -20.11 -6.11
CA ASP A 25 -14.96 -21.49 -5.62
C ASP A 25 -15.85 -21.54 -4.37
N GLY A 26 -16.30 -20.39 -3.86
CA GLY A 26 -17.16 -20.28 -2.68
C GLY A 26 -16.45 -20.45 -1.34
N ARG A 27 -15.15 -20.76 -1.33
CA ARG A 27 -14.32 -20.84 -0.11
C ARG A 27 -13.71 -19.46 0.14
N ASN A 28 -14.05 -18.83 1.24
CA ASN A 28 -13.48 -17.55 1.63
C ASN A 28 -12.44 -17.78 2.75
N ASP A 29 -11.46 -18.63 2.51
CA ASP A 29 -10.40 -18.98 3.46
C ASP A 29 -9.09 -18.23 3.20
N LYS A 30 -8.98 -17.54 2.07
CA LYS A 30 -7.84 -16.73 1.65
C LYS A 30 -8.29 -15.41 1.05
N ALA A 31 -7.51 -14.35 1.27
CA ALA A 31 -7.83 -13.04 0.72
C ALA A 31 -6.63 -12.28 0.15
N ILE A 32 -6.95 -11.39 -0.78
CA ILE A 32 -6.08 -10.31 -1.25
C ILE A 32 -6.73 -8.98 -0.88
N VAL A 33 -5.99 -8.15 -0.13
CA VAL A 33 -6.46 -6.83 0.30
C VAL A 33 -5.67 -5.75 -0.45
N LEU A 34 -6.39 -4.85 -1.11
CA LEU A 34 -5.86 -3.85 -2.03
C LEU A 34 -5.93 -2.45 -1.43
N PHE A 35 -4.81 -1.74 -1.41
CA PHE A 35 -4.67 -0.37 -0.92
C PHE A 35 -4.28 0.57 -2.05
N HIS A 36 -5.18 1.50 -2.38
CA HIS A 36 -5.03 2.41 -3.51
C HIS A 36 -3.93 3.45 -3.28
N ARG A 37 -3.42 4.03 -4.36
CA ARG A 37 -2.51 5.18 -4.31
C ARG A 37 -3.23 6.47 -3.94
N GLY A 38 -2.47 7.50 -3.58
CA GLY A 38 -3.03 8.82 -3.29
C GLY A 38 -3.92 9.35 -4.41
N HIS A 39 -4.93 10.14 -4.05
CA HIS A 39 -5.93 10.72 -4.93
C HIS A 39 -6.98 9.76 -5.52
N GLU A 40 -6.78 8.46 -5.44
CA GLU A 40 -7.63 7.43 -6.03
C GLU A 40 -8.55 6.73 -5.01
N HIS A 41 -9.13 5.61 -5.41
CA HIS A 41 -10.09 4.84 -4.64
C HIS A 41 -10.09 3.37 -5.06
N SER A 42 -10.81 2.53 -4.30
CA SER A 42 -10.91 1.08 -4.50
C SER A 42 -11.34 0.65 -5.90
N GLY A 43 -12.26 1.39 -6.52
CA GLY A 43 -12.74 1.06 -7.87
C GLY A 43 -11.62 1.06 -8.93
N ARG A 44 -10.54 1.81 -8.69
CA ARG A 44 -9.38 1.84 -9.57
C ARG A 44 -8.33 0.77 -9.25
N MET A 45 -8.56 0.00 -8.19
CA MET A 45 -7.68 -1.13 -7.78
C MET A 45 -8.28 -2.51 -8.10
N MET A 46 -9.61 -2.62 -8.26
CA MET A 46 -10.26 -3.93 -8.44
C MET A 46 -9.85 -4.68 -9.71
N PHE A 47 -9.33 -4.00 -10.74
CA PHE A 47 -8.75 -4.66 -11.91
C PHE A 47 -7.58 -5.60 -11.56
N VAL A 48 -6.90 -5.38 -10.43
CA VAL A 48 -5.83 -6.26 -9.92
C VAL A 48 -6.35 -7.69 -9.72
N ALA A 49 -7.62 -7.83 -9.29
CA ALA A 49 -8.24 -9.14 -9.15
C ALA A 49 -8.40 -9.87 -10.48
N ASP A 50 -8.73 -9.13 -11.55
CA ASP A 50 -8.88 -9.68 -12.89
C ASP A 50 -7.50 -10.05 -13.48
N GLU A 51 -6.50 -9.22 -13.29
CA GLU A 51 -5.12 -9.46 -13.73
C GLU A 51 -4.46 -10.63 -12.98
N LEU A 52 -4.71 -10.80 -11.69
CA LEU A 52 -4.19 -11.95 -10.93
C LEU A 52 -4.89 -13.25 -11.33
N GLY A 53 -6.19 -13.21 -11.59
CA GLY A 53 -6.96 -14.36 -12.04
C GLY A 53 -7.04 -15.50 -11.03
N PHE A 54 -6.93 -15.22 -9.72
CA PHE A 54 -7.07 -16.22 -8.68
C PHE A 54 -8.54 -16.42 -8.32
N ASP A 55 -9.08 -17.58 -8.63
CA ASP A 55 -10.49 -17.92 -8.40
C ASP A 55 -10.74 -18.39 -6.96
N ASP A 56 -9.68 -18.77 -6.26
CA ASP A 56 -9.66 -19.29 -4.89
C ASP A 56 -9.35 -18.21 -3.81
N PHE A 57 -9.35 -16.94 -4.18
CA PHE A 57 -9.15 -15.82 -3.27
C PHE A 57 -10.37 -14.89 -3.24
N ALA A 58 -10.72 -14.44 -2.04
CA ALA A 58 -11.56 -13.26 -1.88
C ALA A 58 -10.73 -11.98 -2.08
N TYR A 59 -11.35 -10.93 -2.63
CA TYR A 59 -10.68 -9.64 -2.84
C TYR A 59 -11.40 -8.54 -2.08
N PHE A 60 -10.61 -7.71 -1.41
CA PHE A 60 -11.07 -6.53 -0.70
C PHE A 60 -10.29 -5.32 -1.17
N ALA A 61 -10.96 -4.21 -1.39
CA ALA A 61 -10.32 -2.94 -1.73
C ALA A 61 -11.00 -1.81 -0.98
N TRP A 62 -10.27 -1.08 -0.15
CA TRP A 62 -10.84 0.00 0.65
C TRP A 62 -10.79 1.35 -0.06
N ASP A 63 -11.60 2.29 0.39
CA ASP A 63 -11.43 3.72 0.16
C ASP A 63 -10.92 4.35 1.47
N ALA A 64 -9.72 4.92 1.45
CA ALA A 64 -9.17 5.63 2.61
C ALA A 64 -10.04 6.85 2.98
N ARG A 65 -9.92 7.36 4.20
CA ARG A 65 -10.58 8.61 4.62
C ARG A 65 -10.35 9.71 3.60
N GLY A 66 -11.39 10.48 3.29
CA GLY A 66 -11.32 11.58 2.32
C GLY A 66 -11.07 11.13 0.88
N HIS A 67 -11.22 9.84 0.56
CA HIS A 67 -11.08 9.30 -0.78
C HIS A 67 -12.32 8.51 -1.20
N GLY A 68 -12.54 8.43 -2.51
CA GLY A 68 -13.61 7.63 -3.09
C GLY A 68 -14.98 7.89 -2.45
N ASN A 69 -15.63 6.82 -2.00
CA ASN A 69 -16.94 6.86 -1.32
C ASN A 69 -16.82 6.93 0.22
N SER A 70 -15.59 6.93 0.77
CA SER A 70 -15.38 7.13 2.21
C SER A 70 -15.61 8.58 2.62
N PRO A 71 -16.12 8.83 3.85
CA PRO A 71 -16.35 10.15 4.37
C PRO A 71 -15.05 10.90 4.67
N GLY A 72 -15.18 12.18 5.00
CA GLY A 72 -14.10 13.09 5.33
C GLY A 72 -13.87 14.15 4.26
N GLU A 73 -13.08 15.16 4.61
CA GLU A 73 -12.66 16.19 3.67
C GLU A 73 -11.73 15.60 2.62
N ARG A 74 -11.95 15.93 1.35
CA ARG A 74 -11.22 15.31 0.24
C ARG A 74 -9.71 15.54 0.31
N GLY A 75 -8.95 14.44 0.36
CA GLY A 75 -7.49 14.45 0.48
C GLY A 75 -6.98 14.72 1.90
N ASP A 76 -7.84 14.56 2.93
CA ASP A 76 -7.46 14.74 4.33
C ASP A 76 -7.83 13.53 5.22
N SER A 77 -7.17 13.48 6.36
CA SER A 77 -7.42 12.58 7.48
C SER A 77 -6.95 13.31 8.76
N PRO A 78 -7.44 12.97 9.95
CA PRO A 78 -6.99 13.58 11.21
C PRO A 78 -5.46 13.53 11.39
N SER A 79 -4.82 12.46 10.96
CA SER A 79 -3.36 12.33 10.88
C SER A 79 -2.98 11.19 9.92
N PHE A 80 -1.72 11.12 9.51
CA PHE A 80 -1.22 9.95 8.78
C PHE A 80 -1.31 8.67 9.63
N GLY A 81 -1.05 8.77 10.93
CA GLY A 81 -1.19 7.66 11.89
C GLY A 81 -2.64 7.18 12.01
N THR A 82 -3.65 8.07 11.92
CA THR A 82 -5.06 7.66 11.86
C THR A 82 -5.34 6.77 10.65
N SER A 83 -4.82 7.12 9.47
CA SER A 83 -4.98 6.29 8.28
C SER A 83 -4.27 4.93 8.40
N VAL A 84 -3.15 4.86 9.13
CA VAL A 84 -2.48 3.58 9.45
C VAL A 84 -3.32 2.74 10.42
N SER A 85 -3.92 3.38 11.44
CA SER A 85 -4.86 2.71 12.37
C SER A 85 -6.12 2.21 11.66
N ASP A 86 -6.59 2.92 10.64
CA ASP A 86 -7.72 2.48 9.81
C ASP A 86 -7.41 1.19 9.03
N ILE A 87 -6.14 1.00 8.58
CA ILE A 87 -5.71 -0.28 7.99
C ILE A 87 -5.87 -1.41 9.02
N GLN A 88 -5.40 -1.19 10.25
CA GLN A 88 -5.54 -2.20 11.31
C GLN A 88 -7.00 -2.55 11.58
N ALA A 89 -7.89 -1.55 11.64
CA ALA A 89 -9.31 -1.77 11.82
C ALA A 89 -9.94 -2.54 10.64
N PHE A 90 -9.52 -2.23 9.40
CA PHE A 90 -9.99 -2.95 8.22
C PHE A 90 -9.56 -4.41 8.20
N MET A 91 -8.30 -4.69 8.55
CA MET A 91 -7.80 -6.07 8.62
C MET A 91 -8.51 -6.88 9.71
N GLN A 92 -8.78 -6.26 10.88
CA GLN A 92 -9.58 -6.88 11.94
C GLN A 92 -11.04 -7.12 11.52
N HIS A 93 -11.64 -6.17 10.79
CA HIS A 93 -12.97 -6.33 10.23
C HIS A 93 -13.06 -7.53 9.27
N ILE A 94 -12.06 -7.69 8.37
CA ILE A 94 -12.02 -8.83 7.45
C ILE A 94 -11.91 -10.15 8.23
N GLU A 95 -11.05 -10.20 9.24
CA GLU A 95 -10.87 -11.39 10.07
C GLU A 95 -12.16 -11.75 10.83
N GLN A 96 -12.86 -10.77 11.40
CA GLN A 96 -14.05 -10.99 12.21
C GLN A 96 -15.31 -11.27 11.37
N GLU A 97 -15.53 -10.49 10.30
CA GLU A 97 -16.75 -10.57 9.50
C GLU A 97 -16.73 -11.74 8.51
N TYR A 98 -15.54 -12.03 7.95
CA TYR A 98 -15.38 -13.05 6.90
C TYR A 98 -14.69 -14.31 7.40
N GLN A 99 -14.25 -14.34 8.67
CA GLN A 99 -13.55 -15.48 9.28
C GLN A 99 -12.28 -15.88 8.50
N ILE A 100 -11.58 -14.89 7.91
CA ILE A 100 -10.33 -15.09 7.19
C ILE A 100 -9.17 -14.65 8.11
N PRO A 101 -8.38 -15.58 8.64
CA PRO A 101 -7.24 -15.25 9.51
C PRO A 101 -6.23 -14.37 8.78
N GLN A 102 -5.56 -13.45 9.49
CA GLN A 102 -4.57 -12.56 8.87
C GLN A 102 -3.45 -13.32 8.17
N GLU A 103 -3.02 -14.46 8.70
CA GLU A 103 -2.01 -15.32 8.06
C GLU A 103 -2.46 -15.91 6.71
N ASN A 104 -3.71 -15.78 6.36
CA ASN A 104 -4.27 -16.15 5.05
C ASN A 104 -4.56 -14.92 4.17
N ILE A 105 -3.95 -13.78 4.47
CA ILE A 105 -4.13 -12.55 3.71
C ILE A 105 -2.82 -12.12 3.04
N CYS A 106 -2.88 -11.85 1.74
CA CYS A 106 -1.88 -11.08 1.00
C CYS A 106 -2.34 -9.63 0.88
N VAL A 107 -1.44 -8.69 1.13
CA VAL A 107 -1.71 -7.26 0.96
C VAL A 107 -1.00 -6.74 -0.28
N ILE A 108 -1.71 -6.01 -1.16
CA ILE A 108 -1.13 -5.33 -2.33
C ILE A 108 -1.40 -3.84 -2.20
N ALA A 109 -0.35 -3.04 -2.27
CA ALA A 109 -0.45 -1.60 -2.09
C ALA A 109 0.41 -0.83 -3.09
N GLN A 110 -0.05 0.35 -3.49
CA GLN A 110 0.68 1.19 -4.44
C GLN A 110 0.88 2.61 -3.91
N SER A 111 2.06 3.19 -4.16
CA SER A 111 2.39 4.60 -3.92
C SER A 111 2.17 5.02 -2.47
N VAL A 112 1.28 5.96 -2.19
CA VAL A 112 0.90 6.40 -0.82
C VAL A 112 0.32 5.24 -0.02
N GLY A 113 -0.53 4.40 -0.64
CA GLY A 113 -1.04 3.18 -0.03
C GLY A 113 0.08 2.22 0.40
N ALA A 114 1.15 2.13 -0.40
CA ALA A 114 2.32 1.31 -0.05
C ALA A 114 3.11 1.90 1.14
N VAL A 115 3.14 3.23 1.31
CA VAL A 115 3.73 3.85 2.52
C VAL A 115 2.87 3.59 3.74
N LEU A 116 1.54 3.72 3.62
CA LEU A 116 0.60 3.38 4.69
C LEU A 116 0.77 1.92 5.14
N VAL A 117 0.79 0.98 4.19
CA VAL A 117 1.00 -0.44 4.47
C VAL A 117 2.38 -0.69 5.08
N SER A 118 3.46 -0.09 4.54
CA SER A 118 4.80 -0.24 5.12
C SER A 118 4.87 0.28 6.57
N THR A 119 4.18 1.39 6.85
CA THR A 119 4.07 1.94 8.21
C THR A 119 3.27 1.01 9.12
N TRP A 120 2.18 0.43 8.62
CA TRP A 120 1.39 -0.55 9.36
C TRP A 120 2.19 -1.83 9.65
N LEU A 121 2.94 -2.35 8.66
CA LEU A 121 3.82 -3.51 8.86
C LEU A 121 4.89 -3.25 9.93
N HIS A 122 5.45 -2.04 9.95
CA HIS A 122 6.44 -1.61 10.92
C HIS A 122 5.85 -1.44 12.33
N ASP A 123 4.72 -0.75 12.46
CA ASP A 123 4.19 -0.32 13.75
C ASP A 123 3.34 -1.40 14.44
N TYR A 124 2.67 -2.25 13.68
CA TYR A 124 1.74 -3.28 14.18
C TYR A 124 2.29 -4.71 14.08
N ALA A 125 3.32 -4.93 13.28
CA ALA A 125 3.90 -6.25 13.02
C ALA A 125 2.85 -7.36 12.77
N PRO A 126 1.88 -7.14 11.85
CA PRO A 126 0.77 -8.06 11.64
C PRO A 126 1.25 -9.40 11.08
N LYS A 127 0.54 -10.46 11.41
CA LYS A 127 0.87 -11.81 10.93
C LYS A 127 0.19 -12.11 9.59
N ILE A 128 0.42 -11.27 8.57
CA ILE A 128 -0.08 -11.54 7.22
C ILE A 128 0.83 -12.49 6.44
N ARG A 129 0.29 -13.13 5.41
CA ARG A 129 1.03 -14.08 4.57
C ARG A 129 2.18 -13.42 3.83
N CYS A 130 1.93 -12.31 3.18
CA CYS A 130 2.91 -11.52 2.44
C CYS A 130 2.36 -10.14 2.08
N ALA A 131 3.26 -9.26 1.64
CA ALA A 131 2.89 -7.96 1.07
C ALA A 131 3.56 -7.74 -0.29
N VAL A 132 2.83 -7.13 -1.23
CA VAL A 132 3.33 -6.64 -2.51
C VAL A 132 3.23 -5.12 -2.52
N LEU A 133 4.35 -4.45 -2.70
CA LEU A 133 4.45 -2.99 -2.68
C LEU A 133 4.88 -2.49 -4.06
N ALA A 134 4.05 -1.65 -4.68
CA ALA A 134 4.34 -1.09 -6.00
C ALA A 134 4.66 0.41 -5.89
N SER A 135 5.85 0.80 -6.32
CA SER A 135 6.38 2.17 -6.33
C SER A 135 6.01 2.99 -5.08
N PRO A 136 6.41 2.53 -3.86
CA PRO A 136 6.09 3.24 -2.63
C PRO A 136 6.55 4.70 -2.66
N ALA A 137 5.67 5.62 -2.24
CA ALA A 137 5.93 7.06 -2.24
C ALA A 137 6.81 7.49 -1.06
N PHE A 138 7.91 6.77 -0.78
CA PHE A 138 8.83 7.09 0.33
C PHE A 138 9.49 8.46 0.19
N LYS A 139 9.64 8.97 -1.04
CA LYS A 139 10.10 10.34 -1.29
C LYS A 139 9.50 10.86 -2.59
N VAL A 140 8.55 11.77 -2.47
CA VAL A 140 7.92 12.44 -3.62
C VAL A 140 8.91 13.45 -4.22
N LYS A 141 8.99 13.50 -5.56
CA LYS A 141 9.76 14.51 -6.29
C LYS A 141 9.05 15.85 -6.18
N LEU A 142 9.63 16.78 -5.43
CA LEU A 142 9.14 18.15 -5.34
C LEU A 142 9.93 19.01 -6.31
N TYR A 143 9.26 19.53 -7.33
CA TYR A 143 9.89 20.36 -8.36
C TYR A 143 10.08 21.82 -7.93
N VAL A 144 9.66 22.17 -6.71
CA VAL A 144 9.84 23.50 -6.09
C VAL A 144 10.89 23.37 -4.99
N PRO A 145 12.02 24.11 -5.06
CA PRO A 145 13.01 24.10 -4.00
C PRO A 145 12.42 24.49 -2.65
N PHE A 146 12.86 23.83 -1.58
CA PHE A 146 12.42 24.09 -0.21
C PHE A 146 10.91 23.96 0.05
N ALA A 147 10.15 23.33 -0.87
CA ALA A 147 8.70 23.19 -0.74
C ALA A 147 8.26 22.55 0.58
N ARG A 148 8.97 21.48 1.04
CA ARG A 148 8.66 20.81 2.31
C ARG A 148 8.84 21.73 3.52
N GLN A 149 9.95 22.49 3.57
CA GLN A 149 10.22 23.43 4.64
C GLN A 149 9.19 24.57 4.65
N GLY A 150 8.85 25.08 3.47
CA GLY A 150 7.80 26.10 3.30
C GLY A 150 6.44 25.60 3.78
N LEU A 151 6.05 24.39 3.39
CA LEU A 151 4.81 23.75 3.86
C LEU A 151 4.79 23.58 5.39
N ALA A 152 5.89 23.11 5.99
CA ALA A 152 5.99 22.93 7.43
C ALA A 152 5.90 24.26 8.20
N LEU A 153 6.57 25.29 7.71
CA LEU A 153 6.51 26.63 8.33
C LEU A 153 5.10 27.22 8.21
N TRP A 154 4.52 27.15 7.01
CA TRP A 154 3.19 27.71 6.73
C TRP A 154 2.09 26.99 7.52
N SER A 155 2.21 25.67 7.69
CA SER A 155 1.31 24.87 8.51
C SER A 155 1.32 25.28 9.99
N LYS A 156 2.48 25.68 10.54
CA LYS A 156 2.57 26.21 11.92
C LYS A 156 1.84 27.54 12.10
N VAL A 157 1.78 28.36 11.06
CA VAL A 157 1.15 29.70 11.12
C VAL A 157 -0.35 29.66 10.81
N LYS A 158 -0.72 28.91 9.77
CA LYS A 158 -2.10 28.90 9.22
C LYS A 158 -2.93 27.69 9.66
N GLY A 159 -2.32 26.71 10.33
CA GLY A 159 -2.94 25.42 10.58
C GLY A 159 -2.98 24.53 9.34
N ASN A 160 -3.96 23.64 9.27
CA ASN A 160 -4.12 22.77 8.10
C ASN A 160 -4.61 23.55 6.88
N PHE A 161 -4.03 23.31 5.73
CA PHE A 161 -4.43 23.87 4.44
C PHE A 161 -4.20 22.82 3.34
N PHE A 162 -4.75 23.06 2.16
CA PHE A 162 -4.66 22.13 1.04
C PHE A 162 -3.73 22.62 -0.04
N VAL A 163 -3.02 21.69 -0.65
CA VAL A 163 -2.20 21.90 -1.85
C VAL A 163 -2.70 21.02 -2.99
N ASN A 164 -2.71 21.56 -4.18
CA ASN A 164 -3.06 20.77 -5.36
C ASN A 164 -1.83 19.96 -5.82
N SER A 165 -2.04 18.70 -6.01
CA SER A 165 -1.02 17.82 -6.58
C SER A 165 -0.73 18.23 -8.03
N TYR A 166 0.55 18.29 -8.38
CA TYR A 166 1.00 18.50 -9.76
C TYR A 166 0.93 17.21 -10.61
N VAL A 167 0.59 16.08 -9.99
CA VAL A 167 0.56 14.78 -10.67
C VAL A 167 -0.54 14.77 -11.72
N LYS A 168 -0.13 14.66 -12.99
CA LYS A 168 -1.02 14.57 -14.15
C LYS A 168 -1.05 13.12 -14.66
N ALA A 169 -2.15 12.73 -15.29
CA ALA A 169 -2.36 11.36 -15.75
C ALA A 169 -1.21 10.83 -16.64
N HIS A 170 -0.64 11.66 -17.51
CA HIS A 170 0.46 11.28 -18.40
C HIS A 170 1.81 11.06 -17.71
N TYR A 171 1.97 11.47 -16.44
CA TYR A 171 3.14 11.12 -15.62
C TYR A 171 2.96 9.79 -14.88
N LEU A 172 1.75 9.23 -14.91
CA LEU A 172 1.41 8.03 -14.15
C LEU A 172 1.61 6.77 -14.97
N THR A 173 1.23 6.75 -16.24
CA THR A 173 1.25 5.55 -17.08
C THR A 173 1.30 5.90 -18.56
N HIS A 174 1.77 4.99 -19.40
CA HIS A 174 1.66 5.04 -20.84
C HIS A 174 0.26 4.60 -21.35
N ASN A 175 -0.50 3.91 -20.51
CA ASN A 175 -1.85 3.41 -20.86
C ASN A 175 -2.82 4.58 -21.03
N LYS A 176 -3.26 4.83 -22.27
CA LYS A 176 -4.11 5.97 -22.61
C LYS A 176 -5.51 5.90 -22.00
N ASP A 177 -6.10 4.70 -21.95
CA ASP A 177 -7.43 4.50 -21.36
C ASP A 177 -7.40 4.81 -19.85
N ARG A 178 -6.33 4.42 -19.15
CA ARG A 178 -6.14 4.76 -17.75
C ARG A 178 -5.88 6.25 -17.53
N GLN A 179 -5.15 6.92 -18.45
CA GLN A 179 -4.99 8.37 -18.40
C GLN A 179 -6.32 9.10 -18.56
N GLU A 180 -7.14 8.67 -19.53
CA GLU A 180 -8.44 9.26 -19.79
C GLU A 180 -9.39 9.03 -18.61
N SER A 181 -9.53 7.78 -18.14
CA SER A 181 -10.36 7.45 -17.00
C SER A 181 -9.93 8.18 -15.72
N PHE A 182 -8.62 8.43 -15.50
CA PHE A 182 -8.14 9.23 -14.37
C PHE A 182 -8.62 10.69 -14.46
N ASN A 183 -8.66 11.26 -15.65
CA ASN A 183 -9.08 12.66 -15.85
C ASN A 183 -10.59 12.85 -15.73
N GLN A 184 -11.37 11.81 -16.04
CA GLN A 184 -12.85 11.87 -16.05
C GLN A 184 -13.49 11.36 -14.75
N ASP A 185 -12.74 10.70 -13.89
CA ASP A 185 -13.27 10.09 -12.68
C ASP A 185 -13.59 11.14 -11.60
N PRO A 186 -14.88 11.33 -11.25
CA PRO A 186 -15.31 12.33 -10.28
C PRO A 186 -14.90 12.03 -8.84
N LEU A 187 -14.50 10.79 -8.54
CA LEU A 187 -14.05 10.38 -7.21
C LEU A 187 -12.56 10.66 -6.97
N ILE A 188 -11.82 11.05 -8.00
CA ILE A 188 -10.42 11.46 -7.86
C ILE A 188 -10.35 12.88 -7.33
N THR A 189 -9.61 13.08 -6.24
CA THR A 189 -9.26 14.41 -5.75
C THR A 189 -7.80 14.71 -6.01
N ARG A 190 -7.51 15.94 -6.48
CA ARG A 190 -6.13 16.41 -6.67
C ARG A 190 -5.61 17.19 -5.47
N SER A 191 -6.48 17.49 -4.54
CA SER A 191 -6.15 18.20 -3.32
C SER A 191 -5.62 17.23 -2.27
N ILE A 192 -4.59 17.64 -1.54
CA ILE A 192 -4.07 16.93 -0.39
C ILE A 192 -3.79 17.93 0.73
N SER A 193 -4.15 17.59 1.96
CA SER A 193 -3.87 18.45 3.10
C SER A 193 -2.38 18.47 3.42
N ALA A 194 -1.89 19.63 3.85
CA ALA A 194 -0.51 19.80 4.29
C ALA A 194 -0.17 18.86 5.44
N ARG A 195 -1.11 18.63 6.36
CA ARG A 195 -1.00 17.69 7.48
C ARG A 195 -0.70 16.28 7.01
N ILE A 196 -1.47 15.75 6.05
CA ILE A 196 -1.27 14.41 5.54
C ILE A 196 0.03 14.31 4.71
N LEU A 197 0.34 15.32 3.92
CA LEU A 197 1.58 15.35 3.14
C LEU A 197 2.83 15.36 4.03
N LEU A 198 2.83 16.16 5.09
CA LEU A 198 3.94 16.21 6.06
C LEU A 198 4.05 14.89 6.85
N GLY A 199 2.91 14.34 7.32
CA GLY A 199 2.90 13.05 8.00
C GLY A 199 3.36 11.89 7.10
N LEU A 200 3.05 11.93 5.79
CA LEU A 200 3.57 10.98 4.81
C LEU A 200 5.11 11.03 4.75
N TYR A 201 5.71 12.23 4.70
CA TYR A 201 7.17 12.36 4.67
C TYR A 201 7.82 11.83 5.95
N GLU A 202 7.27 12.17 7.11
CA GLU A 202 7.79 11.72 8.41
C GLU A 202 7.71 10.19 8.55
N ALA A 203 6.57 9.60 8.23
CA ALA A 203 6.38 8.16 8.26
C ALA A 203 7.28 7.43 7.26
N ALA A 204 7.41 7.94 6.03
CA ALA A 204 8.26 7.37 5.01
C ALA A 204 9.74 7.36 5.40
N GLU A 205 10.26 8.49 5.93
CA GLU A 205 11.64 8.58 6.40
C GLU A 205 11.91 7.60 7.54
N ARG A 206 11.00 7.51 8.52
CA ARG A 206 11.11 6.57 9.64
C ARG A 206 11.11 5.12 9.17
N VAL A 207 10.15 4.73 8.35
CA VAL A 207 10.02 3.34 7.87
C VAL A 207 11.22 2.93 7.00
N VAL A 208 11.75 3.82 6.16
CA VAL A 208 12.94 3.51 5.37
C VAL A 208 14.18 3.36 6.25
N ALA A 209 14.33 4.21 7.27
CA ALA A 209 15.46 4.15 8.19
C ALA A 209 15.43 2.90 9.08
N ASP A 210 14.25 2.43 9.46
CA ASP A 210 14.02 1.32 10.41
C ASP A 210 13.31 0.12 9.77
N ALA A 211 13.51 -0.11 8.47
CA ALA A 211 12.88 -1.21 7.75
C ALA A 211 13.26 -2.61 8.28
N GLN A 212 14.35 -2.73 9.08
CA GLN A 212 14.73 -3.97 9.75
C GLN A 212 13.69 -4.44 10.79
N ALA A 213 12.76 -3.61 11.23
CA ALA A 213 11.63 -4.04 12.04
C ALA A 213 10.61 -4.90 11.26
N ILE A 214 10.67 -4.90 9.93
CA ILE A 214 9.71 -5.61 9.08
C ILE A 214 10.28 -6.97 8.68
N THR A 215 9.63 -8.03 9.14
CA THR A 215 9.99 -9.44 8.86
C THR A 215 9.01 -10.14 7.91
N THR A 216 7.88 -9.50 7.59
CA THR A 216 6.87 -10.01 6.65
C THR A 216 7.50 -10.29 5.28
N PRO A 217 7.17 -11.41 4.59
CA PRO A 217 7.56 -11.64 3.21
C PRO A 217 7.12 -10.49 2.29
N ILE A 218 8.06 -9.87 1.55
CA ILE A 218 7.78 -8.69 0.72
C ILE A 218 8.26 -8.88 -0.71
N GLN A 219 7.38 -8.56 -1.66
CA GLN A 219 7.75 -8.31 -3.05
C GLN A 219 7.62 -6.81 -3.35
N LEU A 220 8.70 -6.20 -3.84
CA LEU A 220 8.78 -4.77 -4.14
C LEU A 220 8.96 -4.56 -5.65
N PHE A 221 8.04 -3.79 -6.25
CA PHE A 221 8.17 -3.29 -7.61
C PHE A 221 8.56 -1.81 -7.62
N ILE A 222 9.57 -1.46 -8.41
CA ILE A 222 10.08 -0.09 -8.58
C ILE A 222 9.93 0.30 -10.05
N SER A 223 9.15 1.32 -10.35
CA SER A 223 9.01 1.86 -11.70
C SER A 223 10.27 2.63 -12.12
N GLY A 224 10.97 2.14 -13.14
CA GLY A 224 12.29 2.63 -13.53
C GLY A 224 12.32 4.03 -14.17
N ALA A 225 11.18 4.50 -14.73
CA ALA A 225 11.01 5.83 -15.31
C ALA A 225 9.99 6.68 -14.55
N ASP A 226 9.91 6.50 -13.24
CA ASP A 226 8.96 7.18 -12.37
C ASP A 226 9.16 8.70 -12.32
N TRP A 227 8.14 9.47 -12.67
CA TRP A 227 8.13 10.94 -12.62
C TRP A 227 7.69 11.52 -11.28
N VAL A 228 7.13 10.68 -10.40
CA VAL A 228 6.46 11.12 -9.16
C VAL A 228 7.33 10.91 -7.93
N VAL A 229 8.06 9.79 -7.85
CA VAL A 229 8.84 9.44 -6.66
C VAL A 229 10.31 9.13 -6.97
N HIS A 230 11.15 9.26 -5.96
CA HIS A 230 12.56 8.91 -6.05
C HIS A 230 12.78 7.41 -5.82
N HIS A 231 13.69 6.80 -6.58
CA HIS A 231 13.99 5.36 -6.48
C HIS A 231 14.86 5.01 -5.26
N LYS A 232 15.82 5.89 -4.90
CA LYS A 232 16.80 5.58 -3.85
C LYS A 232 16.15 5.13 -2.54
N PRO A 233 15.14 5.83 -1.97
CA PRO A 233 14.50 5.37 -0.74
C PRO A 233 13.81 4.01 -0.86
N GLN A 234 13.32 3.64 -2.05
CA GLN A 234 12.72 2.31 -2.29
C GLN A 234 13.81 1.22 -2.25
N HIS A 235 14.98 1.50 -2.82
CA HIS A 235 16.14 0.60 -2.73
C HIS A 235 16.68 0.51 -1.30
N ASP A 236 16.78 1.63 -0.58
CA ASP A 236 17.23 1.67 0.81
C ASP A 236 16.29 0.84 1.70
N PHE A 237 14.96 1.05 1.58
CA PHE A 237 13.94 0.25 2.27
C PHE A 237 14.14 -1.25 2.04
N TYR A 238 14.24 -1.69 0.78
CA TYR A 238 14.44 -3.10 0.45
C TYR A 238 15.73 -3.66 1.06
N ASN A 239 16.82 -2.91 1.02
CA ASN A 239 18.10 -3.37 1.53
C ASN A 239 18.08 -3.53 3.06
N HIS A 240 17.34 -2.69 3.77
CA HIS A 240 17.22 -2.72 5.24
C HIS A 240 16.18 -3.73 5.76
N LEU A 241 15.26 -4.25 4.93
CA LEU A 241 14.27 -5.23 5.37
C LEU A 241 14.94 -6.45 6.02
N ALA A 242 14.46 -6.84 7.21
CA ALA A 242 14.89 -8.07 7.87
C ALA A 242 14.15 -9.32 7.35
N SER A 243 13.15 -9.17 6.51
CA SER A 243 12.46 -10.31 5.89
C SER A 243 13.45 -11.23 5.17
N HIS A 244 13.42 -12.52 5.50
CA HIS A 244 14.21 -13.57 4.82
C HIS A 244 13.67 -13.86 3.41
N ILE A 245 12.40 -13.55 3.16
CA ILE A 245 11.75 -13.72 1.88
C ILE A 245 11.43 -12.35 1.33
N LYS A 246 12.30 -11.85 0.46
CA LYS A 246 12.11 -10.56 -0.20
C LYS A 246 12.58 -10.60 -1.65
N GLU A 247 11.76 -10.04 -2.53
CA GLU A 247 12.06 -9.88 -3.96
C GLU A 247 11.99 -8.40 -4.34
N ARG A 248 12.83 -7.98 -5.27
CA ARG A 248 12.79 -6.63 -5.84
C ARG A 248 12.85 -6.70 -7.36
N HIS A 249 11.88 -6.06 -8.01
CA HIS A 249 11.77 -5.94 -9.45
C HIS A 249 11.85 -4.47 -9.85
N VAL A 250 12.83 -4.12 -10.69
CA VAL A 250 12.94 -2.78 -11.28
C VAL A 250 12.36 -2.83 -12.69
N MET A 251 11.21 -2.19 -12.88
CA MET A 251 10.43 -2.20 -14.10
C MET A 251 10.95 -1.11 -15.04
N SER A 252 11.86 -1.46 -15.94
CA SER A 252 12.46 -0.52 -16.89
C SER A 252 11.38 0.16 -17.74
N GLY A 253 11.44 1.48 -17.84
CA GLY A 253 10.51 2.29 -18.64
C GLY A 253 9.14 2.53 -18.01
N PHE A 254 8.77 1.84 -16.93
CA PHE A 254 7.47 2.02 -16.29
C PHE A 254 7.37 3.37 -15.59
N TYR A 255 6.22 4.01 -15.72
CA TYR A 255 5.86 5.20 -14.96
C TYR A 255 5.24 4.82 -13.61
N HIS A 256 4.78 5.80 -12.84
CA HIS A 256 4.38 5.65 -11.44
C HIS A 256 3.22 4.67 -11.19
N ASP A 257 2.26 4.53 -12.12
CA ASP A 257 1.16 3.55 -12.03
C ASP A 257 1.65 2.16 -12.44
N THR A 258 2.54 1.58 -11.64
CA THR A 258 3.20 0.30 -11.89
C THR A 258 2.21 -0.82 -12.26
N LEU A 259 1.09 -0.90 -11.53
CA LEU A 259 0.07 -1.94 -11.71
C LEU A 259 -0.80 -1.67 -12.96
N GLY A 260 -1.02 -0.39 -13.29
CA GLY A 260 -1.87 0.02 -14.41
C GLY A 260 -1.09 0.40 -15.67
N GLU A 261 0.19 0.01 -15.78
CA GLU A 261 1.01 0.30 -16.95
C GLU A 261 0.59 -0.56 -18.16
N GLN A 262 0.96 -0.14 -19.36
CA GLN A 262 0.55 -0.79 -20.60
C GLN A 262 1.04 -2.25 -20.69
N ASN A 263 2.24 -2.53 -20.19
CA ASN A 263 2.85 -3.87 -20.17
C ASN A 263 2.78 -4.50 -18.76
N ASN A 264 1.68 -4.32 -18.05
CA ASN A 264 1.50 -4.74 -16.67
C ASN A 264 1.65 -6.26 -16.44
N HIS A 265 1.52 -7.09 -17.48
CA HIS A 265 1.79 -8.52 -17.41
C HIS A 265 3.19 -8.82 -16.84
N LEU A 266 4.19 -7.94 -17.11
CA LEU A 266 5.54 -8.05 -16.54
C LEU A 266 5.57 -7.87 -15.01
N VAL A 267 4.55 -7.23 -14.44
CA VAL A 267 4.37 -7.10 -12.99
C VAL A 267 3.55 -8.26 -12.46
N PHE A 268 2.44 -8.60 -13.14
CA PHE A 268 1.52 -9.60 -12.64
C PHE A 268 2.04 -11.04 -12.74
N GLU A 269 2.90 -11.37 -13.70
CA GLU A 269 3.52 -12.70 -13.79
C GLU A 269 4.38 -13.04 -12.55
N PRO A 270 5.41 -12.25 -12.17
CA PRO A 270 6.18 -12.52 -10.96
C PRO A 270 5.33 -12.36 -9.69
N MET A 271 4.31 -11.47 -9.67
CA MET A 271 3.41 -11.31 -8.54
C MET A 271 2.57 -12.57 -8.31
N ARG A 272 1.97 -13.15 -9.36
CA ARG A 272 1.22 -14.41 -9.27
C ARG A 272 2.08 -15.53 -8.70
N ARG A 273 3.32 -15.68 -9.24
CA ARG A 273 4.27 -16.67 -8.75
C ARG A 273 4.56 -16.46 -7.26
N PHE A 274 4.97 -15.26 -6.85
CA PHE A 274 5.29 -14.94 -5.47
C PHE A 274 4.14 -15.24 -4.51
N ILE A 275 2.91 -14.80 -4.85
CA ILE A 275 1.74 -15.04 -4.01
C ILE A 275 1.46 -16.55 -3.90
N ARG A 276 1.44 -17.30 -5.00
CA ARG A 276 1.20 -18.75 -4.98
C ARG A 276 2.23 -19.48 -4.11
N GLU A 277 3.51 -19.21 -4.31
CA GLU A 277 4.58 -19.82 -3.50
C GLU A 277 4.42 -19.53 -2.00
N ARG A 278 3.95 -18.32 -1.62
CA ARG A 278 3.73 -17.99 -0.21
C ARG A 278 2.55 -18.76 0.37
N PHE A 279 1.49 -18.99 -0.36
CA PHE A 279 0.32 -19.74 0.10
C PHE A 279 0.51 -21.26 0.06
N GLU A 280 1.39 -21.77 -0.78
CA GLU A 280 1.77 -23.21 -0.83
C GLU A 280 2.79 -23.57 0.25
N ALA A 281 3.66 -22.63 0.64
CA ALA A 281 4.62 -22.84 1.71
C ALA A 281 3.96 -22.86 3.09
N PRO A 282 4.48 -23.65 4.06
CA PRO A 282 4.03 -23.54 5.45
C PRO A 282 4.29 -22.14 6.00
N LEU A 283 3.47 -21.71 6.96
CA LEU A 283 3.71 -20.45 7.68
C LEU A 283 5.09 -20.51 8.35
N GLN A 284 5.92 -19.50 8.08
CA GLN A 284 7.17 -19.36 8.79
C GLN A 284 6.88 -18.80 10.19
N THR A 285 6.83 -19.69 11.17
CA THR A 285 6.92 -19.29 12.58
C THR A 285 8.38 -18.95 12.86
N ILE A 286 8.70 -17.68 13.12
CA ILE A 286 9.99 -17.32 13.70
C ILE A 286 9.97 -17.86 15.12
N ASP A 287 10.66 -18.99 15.35
CA ASP A 287 10.87 -19.49 16.70
C ASP A 287 11.93 -18.60 17.39
N CYS A 288 11.47 -17.57 18.06
CA CYS A 288 12.34 -16.66 18.82
C CYS A 288 13.09 -17.37 19.96
N THR A 289 12.69 -18.59 20.32
CA THR A 289 13.37 -19.37 21.36
C THR A 289 14.72 -19.93 20.88
N GLN A 290 14.91 -20.17 19.60
CA GLN A 290 16.19 -20.62 19.07
C GLN A 290 17.26 -19.52 18.96
N ALA A 291 16.87 -18.25 18.89
CA ALA A 291 17.81 -17.11 18.84
C ALA A 291 18.57 -16.91 20.18
N HIS A 292 18.06 -17.43 21.28
CA HIS A 292 18.70 -17.32 22.61
C HIS A 292 19.63 -18.49 22.98
N ILE A 293 19.67 -19.58 22.17
CA ILE A 293 20.46 -20.78 22.47
C ILE A 293 21.87 -20.70 21.85
N ALA A 294 22.09 -19.86 20.86
CA ALA A 294 23.43 -19.60 20.34
C ALA A 294 24.16 -18.59 21.24
N GLY A 295 24.61 -19.02 22.39
CA GLY A 295 25.56 -18.26 23.19
C GLY A 295 26.86 -18.00 22.41
N PRO A 296 27.65 -16.96 22.75
CA PRO A 296 28.86 -16.64 22.02
C PRO A 296 29.81 -17.84 22.04
N SER A 297 30.18 -18.29 20.84
CA SER A 297 31.26 -19.28 20.68
C SER A 297 32.50 -18.69 21.31
N ARG A 298 33.01 -19.34 22.36
CA ARG A 298 34.35 -19.05 22.90
C ARG A 298 35.34 -19.29 21.76
N VAL A 299 35.97 -18.21 21.31
CA VAL A 299 37.19 -18.29 20.53
C VAL A 299 38.29 -18.63 21.55
N GLU A 300 38.87 -19.86 21.47
CA GLU A 300 40.14 -20.19 22.07
C GLU A 300 41.28 -19.64 21.21
#